data_a087c3ae533463a38b73c50125711b8e
#
_entry.id   a087c3ae533463a38b73c50125711b8e
#
_cell.length_a   1.000
_cell.length_b   1.000
_cell.length_c   1.000
_cell.angle_alpha   90.00
_cell.angle_beta   90.00
_cell.angle_gamma   90.00
#
_symmetry.space_group_name_H-M   'P 1'
#
loop_
_entity.id
_entity.type
_entity.pdbx_description
1 polymer ?
#
loop_
_entity_poly.entity_id
_entity_poly.type
_entity_poly.pdbx_seq_one_letter_code
_entity_poly.pdbx_strand_id
1 'polypeptide(L)'
;MAVLLSGQYSLPVSREVVYAALNDPDVLRECIPGCEELEVRSDGIFAAVVRLELGPLKTRFRGKVRLEDLDPPNSYRISGEGDGGIAGFAKGGAALKLVPDDEGGTLLSYEAEANINGKIAQLGQRLITSTSKKIADRFFESLTNRLQPNPRTAESQ
;
A
#
# COMPACT_ATOMS: atom_id res chain seq x y z
N MET A 1 -7.79 18.28 5.24
CA MET A 1 -8.86 17.40 4.74
C MET A 1 -8.60 16.00 5.23
N ALA A 2 -9.55 15.38 5.87
CA ALA A 2 -9.45 14.01 6.36
C ALA A 2 -10.08 13.06 5.35
N VAL A 3 -9.37 11.98 5.01
CA VAL A 3 -9.84 10.95 4.09
C VAL A 3 -9.78 9.61 4.82
N LEU A 4 -10.86 8.84 4.74
CA LEU A 4 -10.95 7.50 5.32
C LEU A 4 -11.08 6.49 4.18
N LEU A 5 -10.36 5.39 4.30
CA LEU A 5 -10.37 4.34 3.28
C LEU A 5 -10.32 2.98 3.98
N SER A 6 -11.12 2.04 3.50
CA SER A 6 -11.07 0.66 4.00
C SER A 6 -11.30 -0.31 2.87
N GLY A 7 -10.84 -1.54 3.04
CA GLY A 7 -11.04 -2.56 2.03
C GLY A 7 -10.61 -3.93 2.50
N GLN A 8 -10.96 -4.92 1.68
CA GLN A 8 -10.60 -6.31 1.91
C GLN A 8 -10.11 -6.92 0.61
N TYR A 9 -9.13 -7.81 0.72
CA TYR A 9 -8.56 -8.52 -0.42
C TYR A 9 -8.32 -9.97 -0.04
N SER A 10 -8.62 -10.87 -0.99
CA SER A 10 -8.31 -12.29 -0.85
C SER A 10 -7.02 -12.59 -1.59
N LEU A 11 -6.08 -13.22 -0.90
CA LEU A 11 -4.78 -13.56 -1.45
C LEU A 11 -4.62 -15.09 -1.42
N PRO A 12 -4.09 -15.71 -2.49
CA PRO A 12 -4.11 -17.17 -2.64
C PRO A 12 -2.97 -17.90 -1.91
N VAL A 13 -2.31 -17.24 -0.98
CA VAL A 13 -1.19 -17.81 -0.23
C VAL A 13 -1.38 -17.58 1.26
N SER A 14 -0.57 -18.27 2.09
CA SER A 14 -0.70 -18.21 3.55
C SER A 14 -0.39 -16.83 4.11
N ARG A 15 -0.85 -16.59 5.34
CA ARG A 15 -0.58 -15.33 6.05
C ARG A 15 0.90 -15.06 6.21
N GLU A 16 1.67 -16.11 6.48
CA GLU A 16 3.11 -15.98 6.66
C GLU A 16 3.77 -15.45 5.40
N VAL A 17 3.37 -15.94 4.24
CA VAL A 17 3.89 -15.50 2.95
C VAL A 17 3.45 -14.07 2.66
N VAL A 18 2.18 -13.76 2.90
CA VAL A 18 1.65 -12.41 2.67
C VAL A 18 2.34 -11.40 3.58
N TYR A 19 2.46 -11.72 4.86
CA TYR A 19 3.06 -10.83 5.84
C TYR A 19 4.52 -10.53 5.51
N ALA A 20 5.28 -11.55 5.17
CA ALA A 20 6.68 -11.37 4.78
C ALA A 20 6.81 -10.48 3.54
N ALA A 21 5.95 -10.69 2.55
CA ALA A 21 5.96 -9.89 1.32
C ALA A 21 5.63 -8.42 1.59
N LEU A 22 4.65 -8.16 2.44
CA LEU A 22 4.25 -6.79 2.78
C LEU A 22 5.33 -6.02 3.53
N ASN A 23 6.28 -6.71 4.12
CA ASN A 23 7.39 -6.09 4.84
C ASN A 23 8.71 -6.18 4.06
N ASP A 24 8.68 -6.69 2.83
CA ASP A 24 9.84 -6.82 1.97
C ASP A 24 9.95 -5.60 1.07
N PRO A 25 11.04 -4.80 1.17
CA PRO A 25 11.17 -3.58 0.37
C PRO A 25 11.21 -3.84 -1.13
N ASP A 26 11.77 -4.95 -1.58
CA ASP A 26 11.81 -5.27 -3.01
C ASP A 26 10.41 -5.55 -3.55
N VAL A 27 9.59 -6.23 -2.78
CA VAL A 27 8.19 -6.49 -3.12
C VAL A 27 7.40 -5.20 -3.17
N LEU A 28 7.56 -4.36 -2.15
CA LEU A 28 6.87 -3.07 -2.08
C LEU A 28 7.24 -2.16 -3.24
N ARG A 29 8.52 -2.09 -3.55
CA ARG A 29 8.99 -1.28 -4.67
C ARG A 29 8.36 -1.71 -5.99
N GLU A 30 8.22 -3.00 -6.20
CA GLU A 30 7.65 -3.56 -7.42
C GLU A 30 6.13 -3.40 -7.48
N CYS A 31 5.44 -3.53 -6.36
CA CYS A 31 3.99 -3.55 -6.31
C CYS A 31 3.33 -2.19 -6.14
N ILE A 32 4.00 -1.22 -5.53
CA ILE A 32 3.42 0.12 -5.37
C ILE A 32 3.39 0.83 -6.72
N PRO A 33 2.18 1.19 -7.22
CA PRO A 33 2.09 1.88 -8.51
C PRO A 33 2.84 3.21 -8.49
N GLY A 34 3.70 3.41 -9.49
CA GLY A 34 4.45 4.65 -9.61
C GLY A 34 5.66 4.78 -8.70
N CYS A 35 5.99 3.74 -7.96
CA CYS A 35 7.17 3.77 -7.09
C CYS A 35 8.44 3.80 -7.92
N GLU A 36 9.21 4.87 -7.78
CA GLU A 36 10.45 5.06 -8.49
C GLU A 36 11.65 4.69 -7.64
N GLU A 37 11.57 4.92 -6.34
CA GLU A 37 12.63 4.62 -5.39
C GLU A 37 12.02 4.15 -4.09
N LEU A 38 12.65 3.17 -3.46
CA LEU A 38 12.30 2.74 -2.12
C LEU A 38 13.55 2.24 -1.42
N GLU A 39 13.85 2.85 -0.29
CA GLU A 39 15.02 2.51 0.52
C GLU A 39 14.61 2.16 1.93
N VAL A 40 15.24 1.14 2.48
CA VAL A 40 15.10 0.83 3.90
C VAL A 40 16.12 1.66 4.66
N ARG A 41 15.61 2.46 5.57
CA ARG A 41 16.45 3.19 6.50
C ARG A 41 16.46 2.46 7.83
N SER A 42 17.24 2.92 8.78
CA SER A 42 17.32 2.30 10.09
C SER A 42 15.95 2.24 10.77
N ASP A 43 15.75 1.26 11.65
CA ASP A 43 14.60 1.15 12.54
C ASP A 43 13.24 0.97 11.85
N GLY A 44 13.23 0.23 10.73
CA GLY A 44 11.97 -0.09 10.06
C GLY A 44 11.32 1.08 9.33
N ILE A 45 12.10 2.11 9.02
CA ILE A 45 11.62 3.25 8.25
C ILE A 45 11.94 3.03 6.79
N PHE A 46 10.92 3.15 5.94
CA PHE A 46 11.07 3.09 4.49
C PHE A 46 10.94 4.50 3.92
N ALA A 47 11.87 4.87 3.07
CA ALA A 47 11.80 6.14 2.33
C ALA A 47 11.51 5.82 0.88
N ALA A 48 10.53 6.49 0.30
CA ALA A 48 10.08 6.20 -1.06
C ALA A 48 9.83 7.47 -1.85
N VAL A 49 10.00 7.36 -3.17
CA VAL A 49 9.56 8.38 -4.12
C VAL A 49 8.52 7.72 -5.01
N VAL A 50 7.32 8.26 -5.01
CA VAL A 50 6.20 7.72 -5.76
C VAL A 50 5.63 8.79 -6.68
N ARG A 51 5.49 8.45 -7.95
CA ARG A 51 4.86 9.32 -8.92
C ARG A 51 3.36 9.07 -8.90
N LEU A 52 2.59 10.10 -8.65
CA LEU A 52 1.13 10.01 -8.57
C LEU A 52 0.46 10.89 -9.61
N GLU A 53 -0.62 10.36 -10.16
CA GLU A 53 -1.51 11.10 -11.05
C GLU A 53 -2.90 11.13 -10.42
N LEU A 54 -3.36 12.33 -10.05
CA LEU A 54 -4.64 12.57 -9.42
C LEU A 54 -5.42 13.55 -10.29
N GLY A 55 -6.20 13.02 -11.25
CA GLY A 55 -6.88 13.85 -12.23
C GLY A 55 -5.85 14.66 -13.03
N PRO A 56 -5.97 15.99 -13.06
CA PRO A 56 -5.02 16.82 -13.80
C PRO A 56 -3.67 16.99 -13.09
N LEU A 57 -3.57 16.59 -11.83
CA LEU A 57 -2.36 16.79 -11.03
C LEU A 57 -1.42 15.61 -11.17
N LYS A 58 -0.21 15.87 -11.66
CA LYS A 58 0.88 14.88 -11.74
C LYS A 58 2.03 15.37 -10.90
N THR A 59 2.48 14.55 -9.98
CA THR A 59 3.56 14.97 -9.08
C THR A 59 4.29 13.77 -8.50
N ARG A 60 5.48 14.02 -7.97
CA ARG A 60 6.24 13.04 -7.21
C ARG A 60 6.10 13.37 -5.73
N PHE A 61 5.72 12.36 -4.96
CA PHE A 61 5.68 12.47 -3.52
C PHE A 61 6.91 11.77 -2.95
N ARG A 62 7.57 12.44 -2.03
CA ARG A 62 8.65 11.88 -1.23
C ARG A 62 8.07 11.52 0.11
N GLY A 63 8.06 10.25 0.42
CA GLY A 63 7.40 9.76 1.61
C GLY A 63 8.32 8.99 2.53
N LYS A 64 7.93 8.94 3.77
CA LYS A 64 8.53 8.08 4.78
C LYS A 64 7.42 7.29 5.42
N VAL A 65 7.66 6.00 5.58
CA VAL A 65 6.69 5.09 6.17
C VAL A 65 7.36 4.29 7.26
N ARG A 66 6.70 4.20 8.40
CA ARG A 66 7.15 3.40 9.53
C ARG A 66 6.18 2.26 9.75
N LEU A 67 6.72 1.06 9.94
CA LEU A 67 5.94 -0.09 10.34
C LEU A 67 5.93 -0.16 11.86
N GLU A 68 4.73 -0.32 12.45
CA GLU A 68 4.52 -0.28 13.89
C GLU A 68 3.66 -1.45 14.33
N ASP A 69 3.71 -1.76 15.61
CA ASP A 69 2.84 -2.77 16.23
C ASP A 69 2.88 -4.10 15.49
N LEU A 70 4.06 -4.57 15.15
CA LEU A 70 4.25 -5.80 14.40
C LEU A 70 3.81 -7.00 15.20
N ASP A 71 2.85 -7.76 14.67
CA ASP A 71 2.35 -8.99 15.25
C ASP A 71 2.24 -10.05 14.14
N PRO A 72 3.39 -10.59 13.67
CA PRO A 72 3.35 -11.53 12.55
C PRO A 72 2.76 -12.88 12.98
N PRO A 73 1.98 -13.51 12.12
CA PRO A 73 1.55 -13.07 10.81
C PRO A 73 0.16 -12.43 10.81
N ASN A 74 -0.27 -11.82 11.91
CA ASN A 74 -1.65 -11.44 12.15
C ASN A 74 -1.97 -9.99 11.76
N SER A 75 -1.11 -9.06 12.14
CA SER A 75 -1.42 -7.64 11.96
C SER A 75 -0.21 -6.75 12.11
N TYR A 76 -0.35 -5.52 11.62
CA TYR A 76 0.59 -4.44 11.89
C TYR A 76 -0.04 -3.10 11.51
N ARG A 77 0.64 -2.03 11.87
CA ARG A 77 0.23 -0.68 11.52
C ARG A 77 1.30 -0.01 10.69
N ILE A 78 0.85 0.89 9.84
CA ILE A 78 1.73 1.73 9.04
C ILE A 78 1.43 3.16 9.42
N SER A 79 2.45 3.96 9.66
CA SER A 79 2.29 5.42 9.74
C SER A 79 3.22 6.04 8.71
N GLY A 80 2.78 7.13 8.10
CA GLY A 80 3.56 7.73 7.04
C GLY A 80 3.20 9.16 6.74
N GLU A 81 4.10 9.79 6.01
CA GLU A 81 3.92 11.14 5.52
C GLU A 81 4.52 11.25 4.13
N GLY A 82 3.95 12.13 3.32
CA GLY A 82 4.43 12.36 1.98
C GLY A 82 4.39 13.85 1.63
N ASP A 83 5.44 14.31 0.97
CA ASP A 83 5.58 15.70 0.56
C ASP A 83 5.67 15.74 -0.97
N GLY A 84 4.72 16.42 -1.59
CA GLY A 84 4.68 16.63 -3.04
C GLY A 84 5.10 18.04 -3.46
N GLY A 85 5.77 18.78 -2.58
CA GLY A 85 6.16 20.15 -2.86
C GLY A 85 4.94 21.05 -2.98
N ILE A 86 4.83 21.77 -4.09
CA ILE A 86 3.68 22.65 -4.30
C ILE A 86 2.36 21.89 -4.45
N ALA A 87 2.41 20.60 -4.76
CA ALA A 87 1.20 19.78 -4.85
C ALA A 87 0.56 19.57 -3.48
N GLY A 88 1.34 19.61 -2.41
CA GLY A 88 0.82 19.48 -1.07
C GLY A 88 1.49 18.42 -0.23
N PHE A 89 0.86 18.13 0.88
CA PHE A 89 1.41 17.26 1.93
C PHE A 89 0.31 16.31 2.42
N ALA A 90 0.69 15.09 2.71
CA ALA A 90 -0.21 14.09 3.26
C ALA A 90 0.44 13.39 4.45
N LYS A 91 -0.36 13.11 5.48
CA LYS A 91 0.11 12.38 6.65
C LYS A 91 -1.01 11.44 7.12
N GLY A 92 -0.67 10.22 7.42
CA GLY A 92 -1.69 9.29 7.86
C GLY A 92 -1.16 7.95 8.28
N GLY A 93 -2.06 7.00 8.40
CA GLY A 93 -1.72 5.66 8.80
C GLY A 93 -2.75 4.64 8.37
N ALA A 94 -2.40 3.37 8.54
CA ALA A 94 -3.29 2.27 8.23
C ALA A 94 -3.06 1.13 9.21
N ALA A 95 -4.15 0.43 9.53
CA ALA A 95 -4.08 -0.82 10.28
C ALA A 95 -4.40 -1.96 9.32
N LEU A 96 -3.56 -2.99 9.30
CA LEU A 96 -3.75 -4.16 8.46
C LEU A 96 -3.94 -5.38 9.33
N LYS A 97 -4.88 -6.23 8.93
CA LYS A 97 -5.20 -7.47 9.61
C LYS A 97 -5.29 -8.61 8.61
N LEU A 98 -4.64 -9.72 8.92
CA LEU A 98 -4.62 -10.90 8.06
C LEU A 98 -5.23 -12.07 8.81
N VAL A 99 -6.22 -12.70 8.21
CA VAL A 99 -6.82 -13.92 8.77
C VAL A 99 -6.76 -15.03 7.72
N PRO A 100 -6.63 -16.30 8.13
CA PRO A 100 -6.65 -17.38 7.15
C PRO A 100 -8.06 -17.51 6.58
N ASP A 101 -8.14 -17.83 5.28
CA ASP A 101 -9.43 -18.19 4.70
C ASP A 101 -9.58 -19.72 4.71
N ASP A 102 -10.74 -20.18 4.22
CA ASP A 102 -11.08 -21.61 4.26
C ASP A 102 -10.29 -22.45 3.25
N GLU A 103 -9.58 -21.84 2.34
CA GLU A 103 -8.89 -22.52 1.24
C GLU A 103 -7.36 -22.46 1.34
N GLY A 104 -6.84 -22.11 2.51
CA GLY A 104 -5.40 -22.00 2.71
C GLY A 104 -4.80 -20.67 2.27
N GLY A 105 -5.65 -19.74 1.86
CA GLY A 105 -5.23 -18.38 1.51
C GLY A 105 -5.37 -17.44 2.69
N THR A 106 -5.39 -16.15 2.37
CA THR A 106 -5.46 -15.07 3.34
C THR A 106 -6.54 -14.07 2.97
N LEU A 107 -7.32 -13.68 3.97
CA LEU A 107 -8.18 -12.52 3.86
C LEU A 107 -7.49 -11.37 4.57
N LEU A 108 -7.14 -10.34 3.80
CA LEU A 108 -6.52 -9.13 4.32
C LEU A 108 -7.55 -8.02 4.40
N SER A 109 -7.64 -7.36 5.54
CA SER A 109 -8.46 -6.17 5.67
C SER A 109 -7.60 -5.00 6.14
N TYR A 110 -7.95 -3.80 5.70
CA TYR A 110 -7.26 -2.61 6.14
C TYR A 110 -8.22 -1.46 6.39
N GLU A 111 -7.80 -0.59 7.29
CA GLU A 111 -8.45 0.68 7.56
C GLU A 111 -7.37 1.75 7.55
N ALA A 112 -7.55 2.77 6.72
CA ALA A 112 -6.58 3.83 6.55
C ALA A 112 -7.22 5.20 6.75
N GLU A 113 -6.42 6.14 7.24
CA GLU A 113 -6.81 7.53 7.37
C GLU A 113 -5.67 8.42 6.93
N ALA A 114 -6.00 9.57 6.36
CA ALA A 114 -5.00 10.53 5.97
C ALA A 114 -5.53 11.94 6.11
N ASN A 115 -4.64 12.85 6.50
CA ASN A 115 -4.87 14.28 6.44
C ASN A 115 -4.09 14.84 5.27
N ILE A 116 -4.75 15.56 4.39
CA ILE A 116 -4.21 16.03 3.13
C ILE A 116 -4.36 17.55 3.05
N ASN A 117 -3.26 18.22 2.71
CA ASN A 117 -3.21 19.68 2.62
C ASN A 117 -2.58 20.10 1.30
N GLY A 118 -2.85 21.33 0.87
CA GLY A 118 -2.27 21.92 -0.32
C GLY A 118 -3.13 21.72 -1.56
N LYS A 119 -2.53 21.83 -2.73
CA LYS A 119 -3.26 21.74 -4.00
C LYS A 119 -3.99 20.42 -4.18
N ILE A 120 -3.39 19.34 -3.71
CA ILE A 120 -4.01 18.01 -3.79
C ILE A 120 -5.37 18.00 -3.07
N ALA A 121 -5.49 18.69 -1.94
CA ALA A 121 -6.75 18.77 -1.21
C ALA A 121 -7.84 19.47 -2.00
N GLN A 122 -7.47 20.39 -2.89
CA GLN A 122 -8.42 21.14 -3.72
C GLN A 122 -9.09 20.27 -4.78
N LEU A 123 -8.56 19.10 -5.08
CA LEU A 123 -9.16 18.15 -6.02
C LEU A 123 -10.47 17.57 -5.51
N GLY A 124 -10.71 17.67 -4.21
CA GLY A 124 -11.93 17.19 -3.58
C GLY A 124 -11.84 15.77 -3.08
N GLN A 125 -12.62 15.51 -2.04
CA GLN A 125 -12.60 14.22 -1.35
C GLN A 125 -12.98 13.05 -2.26
N ARG A 126 -13.93 13.26 -3.17
CA ARG A 126 -14.38 12.19 -4.07
C ARG A 126 -13.24 11.70 -4.98
N LEU A 127 -12.53 12.63 -5.61
CA LEU A 127 -11.43 12.27 -6.50
C LEU A 127 -10.28 11.62 -5.74
N ILE A 128 -9.95 12.16 -4.59
CA ILE A 128 -8.87 11.61 -3.75
C ILE A 128 -9.21 10.19 -3.29
N THR A 129 -10.43 9.99 -2.81
CA THR A 129 -10.88 8.68 -2.34
C THR A 129 -10.89 7.65 -3.47
N SER A 130 -11.44 8.00 -4.63
CA SER A 130 -11.51 7.07 -5.75
C SER A 130 -10.12 6.72 -6.30
N THR A 131 -9.22 7.70 -6.37
CA THR A 131 -7.85 7.46 -6.83
C THR A 131 -7.08 6.60 -5.83
N SER A 132 -7.22 6.88 -4.54
CA SER A 132 -6.57 6.11 -3.50
C SER A 132 -7.02 4.66 -3.52
N LYS A 133 -8.30 4.43 -3.75
CA LYS A 133 -8.84 3.08 -3.86
C LYS A 133 -8.28 2.34 -5.08
N LYS A 134 -8.15 3.02 -6.21
CA LYS A 134 -7.54 2.43 -7.40
C LYS A 134 -6.08 2.06 -7.17
N ILE A 135 -5.35 2.89 -6.45
CA ILE A 135 -3.96 2.62 -6.10
C ILE A 135 -3.87 1.37 -5.21
N ALA A 136 -4.74 1.28 -4.20
CA ALA A 136 -4.79 0.11 -3.34
C ALA A 136 -5.13 -1.15 -4.13
N ASP A 137 -6.13 -1.08 -5.02
CA ASP A 137 -6.52 -2.22 -5.86
C ASP A 137 -5.35 -2.68 -6.74
N ARG A 138 -4.63 -1.76 -7.34
CA ARG A 138 -3.47 -2.08 -8.18
C ARG A 138 -2.34 -2.70 -7.37
N PHE A 139 -2.11 -2.16 -6.19
CA PHE A 139 -1.08 -2.70 -5.30
C PHE A 139 -1.37 -4.16 -4.96
N PHE A 140 -2.59 -4.45 -4.53
CA PHE A 140 -2.95 -5.81 -4.13
C PHE A 140 -3.08 -6.76 -5.31
N GLU A 141 -3.45 -6.26 -6.48
CA GLU A 141 -3.43 -7.06 -7.70
C GLU A 141 -2.00 -7.47 -8.06
N SER A 142 -1.07 -6.53 -8.03
CA SER A 142 0.35 -6.80 -8.29
C SER A 142 0.92 -7.77 -7.27
N LEU A 143 0.57 -7.57 -6.00
CA LEU A 143 1.01 -8.44 -4.93
C LEU A 143 0.49 -9.87 -5.12
N THR A 144 -0.79 -10.00 -5.47
CA THR A 144 -1.41 -11.29 -5.73
C THR A 144 -0.71 -12.02 -6.88
N ASN A 145 -0.46 -11.31 -7.97
CA ASN A 145 0.23 -11.88 -9.13
C ASN A 145 1.65 -12.35 -8.80
N ARG A 146 2.32 -11.60 -7.95
CA ARG A 146 3.67 -11.95 -7.54
C ARG A 146 3.71 -13.17 -6.61
N LEU A 147 2.73 -13.30 -5.73
CA LEU A 147 2.74 -14.34 -4.69
C LEU A 147 2.10 -15.64 -5.11
N GLN A 148 1.20 -15.63 -6.09
CA GLN A 148 0.56 -16.86 -6.49
C GLN A 148 1.53 -17.76 -7.25
N PRO A 149 1.36 -19.09 -7.19
CA PRO A 149 2.18 -20.02 -7.97
C PRO A 149 2.13 -19.64 -9.43
N ASN A 150 3.27 -19.78 -10.11
CA ASN A 150 3.34 -19.43 -11.51
C ASN A 150 2.31 -20.25 -12.32
N PRO A 151 1.26 -19.62 -12.88
CA PRO A 151 0.22 -20.35 -13.62
C PRO A 151 0.79 -21.11 -14.82
N ARG A 152 1.82 -20.56 -15.44
CA ARG A 152 2.49 -21.18 -16.58
C ARG A 152 3.15 -22.48 -16.18
N THR A 153 3.78 -22.51 -15.00
CA THR A 153 4.37 -23.74 -14.47
C THR A 153 3.29 -24.78 -14.17
N ALA A 154 2.19 -24.34 -13.58
CA ALA A 154 1.07 -25.20 -13.27
C ALA A 154 0.43 -25.77 -14.55
N GLU A 155 0.30 -24.95 -15.58
CA GLU A 155 -0.30 -25.35 -16.85
C GLU A 155 0.59 -26.30 -17.67
N SER A 156 1.89 -26.17 -17.55
CA SER A 156 2.82 -27.00 -18.31
C SER A 156 3.02 -28.38 -17.69
N GLN A 157 2.38 -28.62 -16.57
CA GLN A 157 2.39 -29.91 -15.92
C GLN A 157 1.13 -30.70 -16.28
#